data_b65fae2581391d2d9930b4a36314b87e
#
_entry.id   b65fae2581391d2d9930b4a36314b87e
#
_cell.length_a   1.000
_cell.length_b   1.000
_cell.length_c   1.000
_cell.angle_alpha   90.00
_cell.angle_beta   90.00
_cell.angle_gamma   90.00
#
_symmetry.space_group_name_H-M   'P 1'
#
loop_
_entity.id
_entity.type
_entity.pdbx_description
1 polymer ?
#
loop_
_entity_poly.entity_id
_entity_poly.type
_entity_poly.pdbx_seq_one_letter_code
_entity_poly.pdbx_strand_id
1 'polypeptide(L)'
;TSEVASTETVSEKPSSEVSSTFVSASETQNSESKSSVATSVTEKTAEETASHEDRTIDVTDRGIYPPPPWSSRVENVTGGEYYTDDDGFWHYRNENGDDYIGGHTIDGVKVYFDYKGRQVKGRFGLDQHFYDKDSGALVTSSYVNDGYNTYYVNKEGYRLIGHQKINGEWTYFNDSGAQLKESFDPEGRYYDENGRRTDLGTNHYFQLHNKWYYIGNDGKILKGPQTIDGVKVYFGNYDGIQVKGDFASDEHYYDKDSGALVTNRFV
;
A
#
# COMPACT_ATOMS: atom_id res chain seq x y z
N THR A 1 19.80 32.79 -55.15
CA THR A 1 19.15 32.33 -56.37
C THR A 1 18.65 30.94 -56.21
N SER A 2 17.32 30.90 -56.28
CA SER A 2 16.42 29.88 -56.80
C SER A 2 16.10 28.73 -55.83
N GLU A 3 14.93 28.69 -55.18
CA GLU A 3 13.58 28.36 -55.69
C GLU A 3 13.52 26.92 -56.21
N VAL A 4 12.60 26.06 -55.84
CA VAL A 4 11.13 25.93 -55.80
C VAL A 4 10.92 24.42 -55.59
N ALA A 5 9.97 23.78 -55.04
CA ALA A 5 8.57 23.80 -54.76
C ALA A 5 8.11 22.45 -54.21
N SER A 6 7.16 22.54 -53.35
CA SER A 6 5.94 21.76 -53.13
C SER A 6 5.66 20.49 -53.93
N THR A 7 5.17 19.47 -53.26
CA THR A 7 3.87 18.84 -53.59
C THR A 7 3.30 18.05 -52.40
N GLU A 8 2.08 18.44 -52.02
CA GLU A 8 1.09 17.68 -51.23
C GLU A 8 0.65 16.43 -51.98
N THR A 9 0.32 15.39 -51.26
CA THR A 9 -0.79 14.52 -51.63
C THR A 9 -1.47 13.94 -50.41
N VAL A 10 -2.72 14.27 -50.32
CA VAL A 10 -3.83 13.78 -49.50
C VAL A 10 -4.27 12.39 -49.98
N SER A 11 -4.73 11.55 -49.08
CA SER A 11 -5.80 10.54 -49.24
C SER A 11 -5.58 9.42 -48.22
N GLU A 12 -6.45 8.88 -47.53
CA GLU A 12 -7.90 8.83 -47.25
C GLU A 12 -8.10 7.75 -46.22
N LYS A 13 -9.01 8.00 -45.28
CA LYS A 13 -9.56 7.05 -44.33
C LYS A 13 -10.58 6.14 -45.05
N PRO A 14 -10.83 4.91 -44.63
CA PRO A 14 -12.22 4.56 -44.40
C PRO A 14 -12.52 4.03 -42.99
N SER A 15 -13.59 4.58 -42.52
CA SER A 15 -14.48 4.15 -41.46
C SER A 15 -15.20 2.85 -41.85
N SER A 16 -15.38 1.96 -40.87
CA SER A 16 -16.56 1.09 -40.85
C SER A 16 -16.99 0.77 -39.43
N GLU A 17 -18.06 1.44 -39.05
CA GLU A 17 -18.98 1.01 -38.00
C GLU A 17 -19.65 -0.30 -38.42
N VAL A 18 -19.82 -1.22 -37.49
CA VAL A 18 -20.89 -2.20 -37.50
C VAL A 18 -21.52 -2.29 -36.14
N SER A 19 -22.71 -1.76 -36.11
CA SER A 19 -23.73 -1.89 -35.09
C SER A 19 -24.47 -3.24 -35.24
N SER A 20 -24.75 -3.96 -34.16
CA SER A 20 -25.94 -4.83 -34.06
C SER A 20 -26.19 -5.19 -32.58
N THR A 21 -27.15 -4.57 -32.04
CA THR A 21 -28.56 -4.98 -31.78
C THR A 21 -28.73 -6.05 -30.71
N PHE A 22 -29.34 -5.58 -29.66
CA PHE A 22 -30.10 -6.26 -28.60
C PHE A 22 -31.11 -7.26 -29.17
N VAL A 23 -31.22 -8.41 -28.51
CA VAL A 23 -32.50 -9.12 -28.39
C VAL A 23 -32.69 -9.62 -26.98
N SER A 24 -33.73 -9.08 -26.38
CA SER A 24 -34.38 -9.51 -25.14
C SER A 24 -35.36 -10.62 -25.46
N ALA A 25 -35.44 -11.65 -24.64
CA ALA A 25 -36.65 -12.46 -24.52
C ALA A 25 -36.78 -13.00 -23.09
N SER A 26 -37.90 -12.67 -22.58
CA SER A 26 -38.58 -12.87 -21.32
C SER A 26 -39.02 -14.31 -21.06
N GLU A 27 -39.11 -14.62 -19.75
CA GLU A 27 -40.14 -15.32 -18.96
C GLU A 27 -40.73 -16.66 -19.46
N THR A 28 -40.76 -17.65 -18.58
CA THR A 28 -42.02 -18.17 -18.01
C THR A 28 -41.77 -19.12 -16.83
N GLN A 29 -42.62 -18.94 -15.83
CA GLN A 29 -42.82 -19.65 -14.56
C GLN A 29 -43.29 -21.11 -14.74
N ASN A 30 -43.08 -21.94 -13.78
CA ASN A 30 -44.03 -22.62 -12.88
C ASN A 30 -43.61 -24.02 -12.46
N SER A 31 -43.61 -24.31 -11.28
CA SER A 31 -44.41 -24.85 -10.17
C SER A 31 -43.99 -26.28 -9.72
N GLU A 32 -43.85 -26.33 -8.42
CA GLU A 32 -44.26 -27.33 -7.39
C GLU A 32 -44.09 -28.83 -7.65
N SER A 33 -43.40 -29.54 -6.77
CA SER A 33 -43.95 -30.18 -5.56
C SER A 33 -43.01 -31.16 -4.88
N LYS A 34 -42.93 -30.99 -3.59
CA LYS A 34 -42.89 -31.93 -2.42
C LYS A 34 -42.10 -33.22 -2.45
N SER A 35 -41.35 -33.33 -1.40
CA SER A 35 -41.34 -34.36 -0.31
C SER A 35 -40.14 -35.28 -0.23
N SER A 36 -39.41 -35.06 0.80
CA SER A 36 -39.05 -35.88 1.99
C SER A 36 -37.77 -36.71 1.98
N VAL A 37 -37.18 -36.57 3.15
CA VAL A 37 -36.38 -37.49 3.99
C VAL A 37 -34.86 -37.45 3.83
N ALA A 38 -34.33 -36.81 4.82
CA ALA A 38 -33.08 -36.88 5.53
C ALA A 38 -32.09 -38.02 5.19
N THR A 39 -30.84 -37.67 5.02
CA THR A 39 -29.73 -38.21 5.80
C THR A 39 -28.56 -37.23 5.79
N SER A 40 -28.12 -36.88 6.97
CA SER A 40 -27.01 -36.03 7.32
C SER A 40 -25.70 -36.56 6.78
N VAL A 41 -25.00 -35.72 5.97
CA VAL A 41 -23.54 -35.73 5.93
C VAL A 41 -23.10 -34.28 6.06
N THR A 42 -22.46 -34.00 7.18
CA THR A 42 -21.87 -32.73 7.52
C THR A 42 -20.63 -32.53 6.66
N GLU A 43 -20.76 -31.89 5.54
CA GLU A 43 -19.62 -31.26 4.86
C GLU A 43 -19.51 -29.86 5.40
N LYS A 44 -18.53 -29.66 6.24
CA LYS A 44 -18.10 -28.41 6.79
C LYS A 44 -17.30 -27.67 5.71
N THR A 45 -17.99 -26.97 4.82
CA THR A 45 -17.36 -25.90 4.04
C THR A 45 -17.09 -24.77 5.01
N ALA A 46 -15.84 -24.70 5.46
CA ALA A 46 -15.32 -23.52 6.11
C ALA A 46 -15.26 -22.42 5.04
N GLU A 47 -16.32 -21.63 4.92
CA GLU A 47 -16.20 -20.27 4.47
C GLU A 47 -15.32 -19.55 5.50
N GLU A 48 -14.04 -19.46 5.18
CA GLU A 48 -13.09 -18.59 5.86
C GLU A 48 -13.46 -17.15 5.49
N THR A 49 -14.51 -16.64 6.11
CA THR A 49 -14.67 -15.21 6.29
C THR A 49 -13.59 -14.79 7.27
N ALA A 50 -12.38 -14.60 6.76
CA ALA A 50 -11.36 -13.86 7.47
C ALA A 50 -11.88 -12.43 7.63
N SER A 51 -12.57 -12.19 8.74
CA SER A 51 -12.72 -10.86 9.28
C SER A 51 -11.32 -10.38 9.63
N HIS A 52 -10.69 -9.67 8.69
CA HIS A 52 -9.52 -8.87 9.00
C HIS A 52 -10.02 -7.72 9.85
N GLU A 53 -10.04 -7.95 11.15
CA GLU A 53 -10.14 -6.87 12.12
C GLU A 53 -9.04 -5.87 11.82
N ASP A 54 -9.42 -4.60 11.82
CA ASP A 54 -8.56 -3.44 11.75
C ASP A 54 -7.41 -3.62 12.77
N ARG A 55 -6.27 -4.16 12.33
CA ARG A 55 -5.11 -4.36 13.19
C ARG A 55 -4.43 -3.02 13.37
N THR A 56 -4.94 -2.27 14.33
CA THR A 56 -4.21 -1.15 14.89
C THR A 56 -2.93 -1.66 15.53
N ILE A 57 -1.81 -1.01 15.23
CA ILE A 57 -0.56 -1.29 15.94
C ILE A 57 -0.77 -0.87 17.40
N ASP A 58 -0.83 -1.84 18.30
CA ASP A 58 -0.54 -1.55 19.68
C ASP A 58 0.97 -1.32 19.79
N VAL A 59 1.34 -0.06 19.90
CA VAL A 59 2.74 0.38 19.98
C VAL A 59 3.44 -0.20 21.21
N THR A 60 2.68 -0.67 22.20
CA THR A 60 3.20 -1.26 23.43
C THR A 60 3.71 -2.68 23.25
N ASP A 61 3.22 -3.42 22.22
CA ASP A 61 3.53 -4.85 22.04
C ASP A 61 4.80 -5.11 21.21
N ARG A 62 5.43 -4.09 20.59
CA ARG A 62 6.63 -4.25 19.76
C ARG A 62 7.93 -3.67 20.33
N GLY A 63 8.03 -3.43 21.64
CA GLY A 63 9.27 -2.98 22.27
C GLY A 63 9.71 -1.57 21.85
N ILE A 64 8.83 -0.77 21.27
CA ILE A 64 9.03 0.67 21.11
C ILE A 64 8.83 1.25 22.49
N TYR A 65 9.82 1.98 22.97
CA TYR A 65 9.80 2.64 24.28
C TYR A 65 8.43 3.22 24.55
N PRO A 66 7.80 2.91 25.69
CA PRO A 66 6.55 3.55 26.05
C PRO A 66 6.76 5.06 25.96
N PRO A 67 5.78 5.78 25.39
CA PRO A 67 5.87 7.23 25.38
C PRO A 67 6.14 7.70 26.80
N PRO A 68 7.00 8.70 26.98
CA PRO A 68 7.32 9.21 28.31
C PRO A 68 6.03 9.55 29.06
N PRO A 69 5.96 9.39 30.39
CA PRO A 69 4.74 9.57 31.19
C PRO A 69 4.01 10.89 30.97
N TRP A 70 4.71 11.89 30.48
CA TRP A 70 4.16 13.21 30.13
C TRP A 70 3.48 13.25 28.75
N SER A 71 3.66 12.25 27.88
CA SER A 71 3.01 12.20 26.57
C SER A 71 1.55 11.74 26.63
N SER A 72 1.11 11.17 27.75
CA SER A 72 -0.25 10.62 27.93
C SER A 72 -1.23 11.61 28.60
N ARG A 73 -0.77 12.77 29.04
CA ARG A 73 -1.64 13.76 29.66
C ARG A 73 -2.21 14.70 28.61
N VAL A 74 -3.42 14.40 28.15
CA VAL A 74 -4.22 15.32 27.34
C VAL A 74 -4.95 16.23 28.31
N GLU A 75 -4.35 17.36 28.66
CA GLU A 75 -5.02 18.40 29.43
C GLU A 75 -5.77 19.32 28.47
N ASN A 76 -7.03 19.63 28.81
CA ASN A 76 -7.74 20.68 28.10
C ASN A 76 -7.25 22.03 28.63
N VAL A 77 -6.51 22.73 27.78
CA VAL A 77 -5.87 23.99 28.13
C VAL A 77 -6.75 25.14 27.72
N THR A 78 -7.05 26.01 28.65
CA THR A 78 -7.72 27.29 28.42
C THR A 78 -6.84 28.41 28.96
N GLY A 79 -6.68 29.47 28.20
CA GLY A 79 -5.77 30.57 28.53
C GLY A 79 -4.33 30.26 28.09
N GLY A 80 -3.65 31.24 27.61
CA GLY A 80 -2.34 31.13 26.98
C GLY A 80 -2.35 31.64 25.56
N GLU A 81 -1.20 31.62 24.90
CA GLU A 81 -1.06 32.16 23.55
C GLU A 81 -0.08 31.37 22.68
N TYR A 82 -0.38 31.31 21.39
CA TYR A 82 0.56 30.87 20.40
C TYR A 82 1.56 31.98 20.05
N TYR A 83 2.82 31.60 19.85
CA TYR A 83 3.86 32.51 19.37
C TYR A 83 4.85 31.74 18.48
N THR A 84 5.67 32.46 17.73
CA THR A 84 6.80 31.88 16.97
C THR A 84 8.10 32.30 17.59
N ASP A 85 9.07 31.35 17.65
CA ASP A 85 10.44 31.67 18.00
C ASP A 85 11.20 32.37 16.84
N ASP A 86 12.46 32.74 17.05
CA ASP A 86 13.30 33.39 16.05
C ASP A 86 13.59 32.48 14.84
N ASP A 87 13.48 31.16 15.00
CA ASP A 87 13.63 30.15 13.92
C ASP A 87 12.31 29.89 13.18
N GLY A 88 11.21 30.53 13.58
CA GLY A 88 9.88 30.43 12.98
C GLY A 88 9.07 29.21 13.41
N PHE A 89 9.47 28.52 14.47
CA PHE A 89 8.68 27.42 15.04
C PHE A 89 7.56 27.93 15.92
N TRP A 90 6.40 27.30 15.81
CA TRP A 90 5.25 27.59 16.65
C TRP A 90 5.38 26.96 18.03
N HIS A 91 5.06 27.73 19.06
CA HIS A 91 4.99 27.35 20.46
C HIS A 91 3.64 27.77 21.03
N TYR A 92 3.28 27.21 22.17
CA TYR A 92 2.16 27.67 22.98
C TYR A 92 2.62 27.80 24.43
N ARG A 93 2.41 28.96 25.04
CA ARG A 93 2.77 29.21 26.43
C ARG A 93 1.54 29.47 27.29
N ASN A 94 1.65 29.10 28.59
CA ASN A 94 0.62 29.36 29.55
C ASN A 94 0.69 30.85 30.04
N GLU A 95 -0.26 31.22 30.92
CA GLU A 95 -0.32 32.55 31.50
C GLU A 95 0.92 32.92 32.37
N ASN A 96 1.68 31.92 32.83
CA ASN A 96 2.92 32.09 33.58
C ASN A 96 4.15 32.26 32.68
N GLY A 97 4.00 32.12 31.38
CA GLY A 97 5.06 32.19 30.40
C GLY A 97 5.80 30.87 30.13
N ASP A 98 5.31 29.72 30.63
CA ASP A 98 5.94 28.42 30.44
C ASP A 98 5.43 27.77 29.14
N ASP A 99 6.33 27.23 28.33
CA ASP A 99 5.98 26.53 27.12
C ASP A 99 5.44 25.12 27.40
N TYR A 100 4.41 24.75 26.65
CA TYR A 100 3.86 23.40 26.70
C TYR A 100 4.74 22.41 25.92
N ILE A 101 4.82 21.16 26.43
CA ILE A 101 5.46 20.02 25.78
C ILE A 101 4.51 18.81 25.82
N GLY A 102 4.62 17.90 24.85
CA GLY A 102 3.75 16.72 24.75
C GLY A 102 2.37 17.01 24.14
N GLY A 103 1.41 16.12 24.39
CA GLY A 103 0.06 16.21 23.84
C GLY A 103 -0.86 17.07 24.69
N HIS A 104 -1.58 18.00 24.05
CA HIS A 104 -2.54 18.89 24.69
C HIS A 104 -3.79 19.06 23.84
N THR A 105 -4.90 19.43 24.48
CA THR A 105 -6.10 19.93 23.79
C THR A 105 -6.21 21.42 24.04
N ILE A 106 -6.02 22.23 23.00
CA ILE A 106 -6.10 23.69 23.07
C ILE A 106 -7.33 24.12 22.28
N ASP A 107 -8.27 24.79 22.94
CA ASP A 107 -9.54 25.21 22.36
C ASP A 107 -10.29 24.06 21.64
N GLY A 108 -10.25 22.86 22.22
CA GLY A 108 -10.88 21.65 21.66
C GLY A 108 -10.09 20.95 20.56
N VAL A 109 -8.93 21.47 20.17
CA VAL A 109 -8.05 20.89 19.14
C VAL A 109 -6.90 20.14 19.80
N LYS A 110 -6.73 18.85 19.46
CA LYS A 110 -5.59 18.06 19.93
C LYS A 110 -4.35 18.41 19.13
N VAL A 111 -3.28 18.79 19.83
CA VAL A 111 -1.98 19.21 19.29
C VAL A 111 -0.85 18.54 20.07
N TYR A 112 0.35 18.58 19.53
CA TYR A 112 1.55 18.03 20.19
C TYR A 112 2.72 18.98 20.05
N PHE A 113 3.46 19.15 21.13
CA PHE A 113 4.70 19.94 21.18
C PHE A 113 5.88 19.00 21.48
N ASP A 114 6.96 19.16 20.75
CA ASP A 114 8.17 18.36 20.97
C ASP A 114 8.86 18.76 22.30
N TYR A 115 9.96 18.07 22.61
CA TYR A 115 10.71 18.32 23.86
C TYR A 115 11.33 19.74 23.99
N LYS A 116 11.32 20.52 22.89
CA LYS A 116 11.71 21.91 22.84
C LYS A 116 10.52 22.86 22.87
N GLY A 117 9.31 22.37 23.12
CA GLY A 117 8.08 23.14 23.06
C GLY A 117 7.61 23.52 21.65
N ARG A 118 8.22 23.01 20.57
CA ARG A 118 7.85 23.33 19.20
C ARG A 118 6.66 22.48 18.76
N GLN A 119 5.63 23.11 18.22
CA GLN A 119 4.46 22.41 17.69
C GLN A 119 4.86 21.45 16.57
N VAL A 120 4.45 20.20 16.71
CA VAL A 120 4.63 19.19 15.65
C VAL A 120 3.62 19.43 14.54
N LYS A 121 4.11 19.59 13.31
CA LYS A 121 3.32 19.82 12.09
C LYS A 121 3.86 19.00 10.94
N GLY A 122 2.98 18.41 10.12
CA GLY A 122 3.32 17.65 8.93
C GLY A 122 4.12 16.37 9.18
N ARG A 123 4.13 15.85 10.39
CA ARG A 123 4.91 14.67 10.79
C ARG A 123 4.30 13.96 11.99
N PHE A 124 4.83 12.80 12.28
CA PHE A 124 4.48 12.05 13.49
C PHE A 124 5.17 12.67 14.72
N GLY A 125 4.39 12.80 15.80
CA GLY A 125 4.94 13.10 17.13
C GLY A 125 5.60 11.87 17.77
N LEU A 126 6.22 12.06 18.94
CA LEU A 126 6.77 10.94 19.71
C LEU A 126 5.68 10.02 20.28
N ASP A 127 4.46 10.53 20.35
CA ASP A 127 3.24 9.79 20.70
C ASP A 127 2.69 8.92 19.56
N GLN A 128 3.40 8.85 18.43
CA GLN A 128 3.07 8.08 17.23
C GLN A 128 1.82 8.56 16.46
N HIS A 129 1.26 9.73 16.79
CA HIS A 129 0.18 10.36 16.06
C HIS A 129 0.70 11.34 15.01
N PHE A 130 -0.02 11.45 13.88
CA PHE A 130 0.30 12.43 12.85
C PHE A 130 -0.43 13.74 13.10
N TYR A 131 0.29 14.85 12.92
CA TYR A 131 -0.23 16.19 13.09
C TYR A 131 -0.22 16.95 11.77
N ASP A 132 -1.35 17.57 11.45
CA ASP A 132 -1.57 18.30 10.20
C ASP A 132 -0.49 19.37 9.95
N LYS A 133 -0.05 19.50 8.71
CA LYS A 133 1.08 20.38 8.37
C LYS A 133 0.79 21.87 8.52
N ASP A 134 -0.46 22.27 8.40
CA ASP A 134 -0.85 23.68 8.45
C ASP A 134 -1.33 24.06 9.86
N SER A 135 -2.30 23.32 10.39
CA SER A 135 -2.91 23.58 11.68
C SER A 135 -2.14 23.00 12.87
N GLY A 136 -1.40 21.90 12.66
CA GLY A 136 -0.82 21.11 13.76
C GLY A 136 -1.86 20.30 14.54
N ALA A 137 -3.08 20.18 14.06
CA ALA A 137 -4.13 19.36 14.66
C ALA A 137 -3.87 17.87 14.46
N LEU A 138 -4.27 17.05 15.43
CA LEU A 138 -4.27 15.58 15.27
C LEU A 138 -5.10 15.16 14.06
N VAL A 139 -4.51 14.36 13.17
CA VAL A 139 -5.18 13.78 12.01
C VAL A 139 -5.68 12.38 12.36
N THR A 140 -6.93 12.07 11.97
CA THR A 140 -7.57 10.76 12.17
C THR A 140 -8.28 10.30 10.92
N SER A 141 -8.47 8.97 10.75
CA SER A 141 -9.23 8.34 9.66
C SER A 141 -8.87 8.88 8.27
N SER A 142 -7.58 9.08 7.98
CA SER A 142 -7.14 9.74 6.75
C SER A 142 -5.78 9.24 6.26
N TYR A 143 -5.55 9.39 4.96
CA TYR A 143 -4.21 9.31 4.41
C TYR A 143 -3.40 10.55 4.79
N VAL A 144 -2.14 10.34 5.17
CA VAL A 144 -1.19 11.39 5.53
C VAL A 144 0.14 11.16 4.81
N ASN A 145 0.92 12.24 4.62
CA ASN A 145 2.23 12.17 3.97
C ASN A 145 3.23 12.99 4.77
N ASP A 146 4.39 12.40 5.07
CA ASP A 146 5.46 13.05 5.84
C ASP A 146 6.54 13.71 4.97
N GLY A 147 6.30 13.79 3.67
CA GLY A 147 7.24 14.28 2.66
C GLY A 147 8.03 13.16 1.96
N TYR A 148 8.03 11.93 2.50
CA TYR A 148 8.72 10.77 1.95
C TYR A 148 7.76 9.62 1.66
N ASN A 149 6.85 9.34 2.58
CA ASN A 149 5.95 8.19 2.53
C ASN A 149 4.51 8.59 2.75
N THR A 150 3.61 7.77 2.22
CA THR A 150 2.17 7.84 2.49
C THR A 150 1.83 6.82 3.58
N TYR A 151 0.99 7.23 4.52
CA TYR A 151 0.47 6.39 5.60
C TYR A 151 -1.04 6.52 5.66
N TYR A 152 -1.71 5.62 6.34
CA TYR A 152 -3.09 5.82 6.76
C TYR A 152 -3.17 5.78 8.27
N VAL A 153 -3.81 6.79 8.86
CA VAL A 153 -4.06 6.83 10.31
C VAL A 153 -5.52 6.49 10.60
N ASN A 154 -5.73 5.65 11.60
CA ASN A 154 -7.06 5.18 12.01
C ASN A 154 -7.83 6.27 12.79
N LYS A 155 -9.00 5.90 13.31
CA LYS A 155 -9.87 6.82 14.06
C LYS A 155 -9.25 7.35 15.37
N GLU A 156 -8.28 6.65 15.92
CA GLU A 156 -7.50 7.08 17.09
C GLU A 156 -6.28 7.92 16.68
N GLY A 157 -5.88 7.97 15.40
CA GLY A 157 -4.72 8.69 14.89
C GLY A 157 -3.46 7.84 14.73
N TYR A 158 -3.50 6.53 15.00
CA TYR A 158 -2.37 5.62 14.81
C TYR A 158 -2.28 5.11 13.38
N ARG A 159 -1.04 5.00 12.86
CA ARG A 159 -0.81 4.45 11.51
C ARG A 159 -1.12 2.95 11.44
N LEU A 160 -1.71 2.54 10.32
CA LEU A 160 -2.00 1.15 10.02
C LEU A 160 -0.77 0.44 9.45
N ILE A 161 -0.73 -0.90 9.62
CA ILE A 161 0.27 -1.81 9.02
C ILE A 161 -0.43 -3.01 8.41
N GLY A 162 0.30 -3.72 7.55
CA GLY A 162 -0.19 -4.94 6.91
C GLY A 162 -1.26 -4.66 5.86
N HIS A 163 -2.09 -5.68 5.59
CA HIS A 163 -3.18 -5.59 4.62
C HIS A 163 -4.37 -4.88 5.23
N GLN A 164 -4.81 -3.83 4.55
CA GLN A 164 -5.95 -3.02 4.96
C GLN A 164 -6.92 -2.85 3.80
N LYS A 165 -8.22 -2.80 4.10
CA LYS A 165 -9.25 -2.47 3.11
C LYS A 165 -9.82 -1.09 3.43
N ILE A 166 -9.40 -0.08 2.66
CA ILE A 166 -9.76 1.32 2.88
C ILE A 166 -10.64 1.76 1.71
N ASN A 167 -11.84 2.26 2.01
CA ASN A 167 -12.84 2.69 1.00
C ASN A 167 -13.14 1.61 -0.07
N GLY A 168 -13.11 0.33 0.33
CA GLY A 168 -13.35 -0.79 -0.57
C GLY A 168 -12.13 -1.31 -1.32
N GLU A 169 -11.00 -0.61 -1.30
CA GLU A 169 -9.76 -0.97 -1.99
C GLU A 169 -8.77 -1.63 -1.03
N TRP A 170 -8.13 -2.72 -1.47
CA TRP A 170 -7.06 -3.34 -0.71
C TRP A 170 -5.76 -2.58 -0.89
N THR A 171 -5.09 -2.28 0.21
CA THR A 171 -3.76 -1.66 0.27
C THR A 171 -2.87 -2.41 1.25
N TYR A 172 -1.57 -2.16 1.20
CA TYR A 172 -0.60 -2.74 2.12
C TYR A 172 0.30 -1.65 2.69
N PHE A 173 0.49 -1.68 4.00
CA PHE A 173 1.44 -0.84 4.72
C PHE A 173 2.52 -1.73 5.31
N ASN A 174 3.77 -1.38 5.08
CA ASN A 174 4.90 -2.15 5.64
C ASN A 174 4.99 -1.99 7.17
N ASP A 175 5.98 -2.63 7.79
CA ASP A 175 6.16 -2.61 9.25
C ASP A 175 6.40 -1.19 9.83
N SER A 176 6.82 -0.22 9.03
CA SER A 176 6.90 1.18 9.43
C SER A 176 5.59 1.95 9.23
N GLY A 177 4.56 1.30 8.67
CA GLY A 177 3.29 1.90 8.29
C GLY A 177 3.31 2.64 6.96
N ALA A 178 4.42 2.60 6.20
CA ALA A 178 4.49 3.22 4.88
C ALA A 178 3.72 2.39 3.85
N GLN A 179 2.87 3.07 3.06
CA GLN A 179 2.08 2.45 2.00
C GLN A 179 2.99 1.88 0.91
N LEU A 180 2.76 0.64 0.54
CA LEU A 180 3.44 0.00 -0.57
C LEU A 180 2.86 0.49 -1.90
N LYS A 181 3.74 0.91 -2.82
CA LYS A 181 3.39 1.38 -4.17
C LYS A 181 4.36 0.80 -5.17
N GLU A 182 3.86 0.50 -6.40
CA GLU A 182 4.65 -0.06 -7.51
C GLU A 182 5.58 -1.18 -7.04
N SER A 183 5.05 -2.12 -6.25
CA SER A 183 5.84 -3.16 -5.61
C SER A 183 4.99 -4.36 -5.20
N PHE A 184 5.65 -5.41 -4.74
CA PHE A 184 5.02 -6.63 -4.23
C PHE A 184 5.12 -6.69 -2.70
N ASP A 185 4.04 -7.14 -2.06
CA ASP A 185 4.06 -7.44 -0.63
C ASP A 185 4.84 -8.74 -0.33
N PRO A 186 5.06 -9.09 0.94
CA PRO A 186 5.77 -10.32 1.30
C PRO A 186 5.13 -11.60 0.76
N GLU A 187 3.81 -11.61 0.53
CA GLU A 187 3.08 -12.73 -0.07
C GLU A 187 3.09 -12.71 -1.60
N GLY A 188 3.72 -11.70 -2.22
CA GLY A 188 3.91 -11.62 -3.66
C GLY A 188 2.75 -11.00 -4.43
N ARG A 189 1.84 -10.27 -3.78
CA ARG A 189 0.75 -9.53 -4.44
C ARG A 189 1.22 -8.14 -4.86
N TYR A 190 0.81 -7.70 -6.03
CA TYR A 190 1.20 -6.41 -6.58
C TYR A 190 0.30 -5.27 -6.11
N TYR A 191 0.92 -4.11 -5.85
CA TYR A 191 0.27 -2.84 -5.55
C TYR A 191 0.72 -1.79 -6.56
N ASP A 192 -0.24 -1.09 -7.17
CA ASP A 192 0.00 -0.10 -8.22
C ASP A 192 0.61 1.21 -7.69
N GLU A 193 0.77 2.19 -8.56
CA GLU A 193 1.29 3.53 -8.25
C GLU A 193 0.47 4.26 -7.17
N ASN A 194 -0.81 3.92 -7.03
CA ASN A 194 -1.73 4.49 -6.03
C ASN A 194 -1.75 3.67 -4.73
N GLY A 195 -1.00 2.55 -4.68
CA GLY A 195 -0.96 1.63 -3.55
C GLY A 195 -2.18 0.72 -3.46
N ARG A 196 -2.92 0.49 -4.57
CA ARG A 196 -4.06 -0.41 -4.63
C ARG A 196 -3.60 -1.78 -5.09
N ARG A 197 -4.09 -2.84 -4.44
CA ARG A 197 -3.83 -4.19 -4.90
C ARG A 197 -4.44 -4.40 -6.27
N THR A 198 -3.61 -4.78 -7.23
CA THR A 198 -3.98 -4.99 -8.63
C THR A 198 -3.75 -6.43 -9.01
N ASP A 199 -4.74 -7.05 -9.66
CA ASP A 199 -4.60 -8.38 -10.26
C ASP A 199 -3.82 -8.25 -11.57
N LEU A 200 -2.66 -8.86 -11.61
CA LEU A 200 -1.80 -8.90 -12.79
C LEU A 200 -2.12 -10.09 -13.74
N GLY A 201 -3.11 -10.93 -13.40
CA GLY A 201 -3.37 -12.18 -14.10
C GLY A 201 -2.45 -13.32 -13.64
N THR A 202 -2.26 -14.36 -14.47
CA THR A 202 -1.52 -15.57 -14.08
C THR A 202 -0.62 -16.10 -15.19
N ASN A 203 0.42 -16.86 -14.80
CA ASN A 203 1.29 -17.63 -15.69
C ASN A 203 1.96 -16.82 -16.82
N HIS A 204 2.58 -15.70 -16.47
CA HIS A 204 3.31 -14.88 -17.43
C HIS A 204 4.46 -14.10 -16.76
N TYR A 205 5.42 -13.70 -17.59
CA TYR A 205 6.48 -12.78 -17.15
C TYR A 205 5.95 -11.36 -17.02
N PHE A 206 6.37 -10.69 -15.96
CA PHE A 206 6.02 -9.31 -15.65
C PHE A 206 7.30 -8.48 -15.43
N GLN A 207 7.39 -7.31 -16.05
CA GLN A 207 8.53 -6.42 -15.87
C GLN A 207 8.14 -5.19 -15.04
N LEU A 208 8.91 -4.93 -13.98
CA LEU A 208 8.76 -3.74 -13.13
C LEU A 208 10.14 -3.14 -12.86
N HIS A 209 10.32 -1.84 -13.13
CA HIS A 209 11.58 -1.11 -12.93
C HIS A 209 12.81 -1.84 -13.52
N ASN A 210 12.69 -2.34 -14.76
CA ASN A 210 13.70 -3.12 -15.47
C ASN A 210 14.08 -4.47 -14.82
N LYS A 211 13.31 -4.95 -13.86
CA LYS A 211 13.45 -6.26 -13.23
C LYS A 211 12.36 -7.19 -13.72
N TRP A 212 12.71 -8.47 -13.91
CA TRP A 212 11.77 -9.46 -14.37
C TRP A 212 11.25 -10.30 -13.20
N TYR A 213 9.97 -10.58 -13.23
CA TYR A 213 9.21 -11.41 -12.31
C TYR A 213 8.40 -12.42 -13.11
N TYR A 214 7.91 -13.45 -12.47
CA TYR A 214 6.92 -14.34 -13.06
C TYR A 214 5.71 -14.41 -12.14
N ILE A 215 4.53 -14.15 -12.69
CA ILE A 215 3.27 -14.28 -11.97
C ILE A 215 2.81 -15.72 -12.09
N GLY A 216 2.67 -16.38 -10.95
CA GLY A 216 2.24 -17.79 -10.88
C GLY A 216 0.74 -17.97 -11.13
N ASN A 217 0.28 -19.19 -11.00
CA ASN A 217 -1.13 -19.57 -11.21
C ASN A 217 -2.08 -19.00 -10.13
N ASP A 218 -1.55 -18.54 -9.02
CA ASP A 218 -2.27 -17.91 -7.91
C ASP A 218 -2.25 -16.36 -7.96
N GLY A 219 -1.73 -15.79 -9.06
CA GLY A 219 -1.64 -14.34 -9.25
C GLY A 219 -0.54 -13.65 -8.44
N LYS A 220 0.41 -14.41 -7.87
CA LYS A 220 1.52 -13.89 -7.08
C LYS A 220 2.85 -14.12 -7.78
N ILE A 221 3.88 -13.33 -7.41
CA ILE A 221 5.23 -13.60 -7.92
C ILE A 221 5.78 -14.93 -7.42
N LEU A 222 6.44 -15.66 -8.31
CA LEU A 222 7.20 -16.84 -7.94
C LEU A 222 8.53 -16.47 -7.27
N LYS A 223 8.99 -17.35 -6.39
CA LYS A 223 10.27 -17.22 -5.66
C LYS A 223 11.02 -18.55 -5.69
N GLY A 224 12.36 -18.48 -5.55
CA GLY A 224 13.22 -19.65 -5.56
C GLY A 224 13.38 -20.31 -6.94
N PRO A 225 13.85 -21.57 -6.97
CA PRO A 225 14.01 -22.34 -8.22
C PRO A 225 12.66 -22.74 -8.80
N GLN A 226 12.48 -22.52 -10.11
CA GLN A 226 11.26 -22.81 -10.85
C GLN A 226 11.58 -23.53 -12.16
N THR A 227 10.57 -24.21 -12.70
CA THR A 227 10.62 -24.74 -14.08
C THR A 227 9.41 -24.16 -14.83
N ILE A 228 9.69 -23.30 -15.81
CA ILE A 228 8.67 -22.61 -16.62
C ILE A 228 8.86 -23.08 -18.06
N ASP A 229 7.82 -23.69 -18.65
CA ASP A 229 7.84 -24.25 -20.00
C ASP A 229 9.04 -25.19 -20.26
N GLY A 230 9.40 -25.99 -19.24
CA GLY A 230 10.54 -26.93 -19.30
C GLY A 230 11.91 -26.28 -19.07
N VAL A 231 12.00 -24.97 -18.90
CA VAL A 231 13.23 -24.23 -18.63
C VAL A 231 13.40 -24.00 -17.14
N LYS A 232 14.55 -24.41 -16.57
CA LYS A 232 14.89 -24.11 -15.17
C LYS A 232 15.36 -22.67 -15.06
N VAL A 233 14.72 -21.90 -14.17
CA VAL A 233 15.00 -20.50 -13.87
C VAL A 233 15.03 -20.29 -12.35
N TYR A 234 15.57 -19.17 -11.89
CA TYR A 234 15.59 -18.82 -10.48
C TYR A 234 15.07 -17.41 -10.24
N PHE A 235 14.21 -17.27 -9.24
CA PHE A 235 13.73 -15.99 -8.74
C PHE A 235 14.23 -15.78 -7.32
N GLY A 236 14.61 -14.56 -6.97
CA GLY A 236 15.12 -14.23 -5.63
C GLY A 236 14.15 -14.71 -4.54
N ASN A 237 14.69 -15.32 -3.48
CA ASN A 237 13.90 -15.90 -2.39
C ASN A 237 13.07 -14.86 -1.62
N TYR A 238 13.53 -13.62 -1.60
CA TYR A 238 12.87 -12.52 -0.88
C TYR A 238 12.06 -11.62 -1.78
N ASP A 239 12.65 -11.19 -2.90
CA ASP A 239 12.12 -10.16 -3.78
C ASP A 239 11.44 -10.71 -5.05
N GLY A 240 11.64 -12.00 -5.38
CA GLY A 240 11.07 -12.63 -6.57
C GLY A 240 11.66 -12.14 -7.90
N ILE A 241 12.79 -11.42 -7.89
CA ILE A 241 13.44 -10.94 -9.10
C ILE A 241 14.13 -12.12 -9.80
N GLN A 242 13.91 -12.26 -11.13
CA GLN A 242 14.58 -13.28 -11.91
C GLN A 242 16.10 -13.05 -11.90
N VAL A 243 16.87 -14.09 -11.53
CA VAL A 243 18.33 -14.05 -11.58
C VAL A 243 18.76 -14.22 -13.03
N LYS A 244 19.57 -13.29 -13.52
CA LYS A 244 20.15 -13.28 -14.87
C LYS A 244 21.59 -12.81 -14.81
N GLY A 245 22.49 -13.55 -15.48
CA GLY A 245 23.90 -13.21 -15.56
C GLY A 245 24.66 -13.30 -14.23
N ASP A 246 24.17 -14.10 -13.28
CA ASP A 246 24.73 -14.22 -11.94
C ASP A 246 24.49 -15.61 -11.34
N PHE A 247 25.14 -15.86 -10.21
CA PHE A 247 24.88 -17.01 -9.36
C PHE A 247 23.69 -16.73 -8.45
N ALA A 248 22.74 -17.67 -8.39
CA ALA A 248 21.65 -17.61 -7.42
C ALA A 248 22.09 -18.21 -6.06
N SER A 249 21.21 -18.12 -5.06
CA SER A 249 21.48 -18.68 -3.73
C SER A 249 21.49 -20.23 -3.69
N ASP A 250 21.15 -20.89 -4.79
CA ASP A 250 21.32 -22.33 -5.00
C ASP A 250 22.70 -22.70 -5.61
N GLU A 251 23.63 -21.72 -5.69
CA GLU A 251 24.98 -21.84 -6.21
C GLU A 251 25.07 -22.16 -7.71
N HIS A 252 23.96 -22.04 -8.46
CA HIS A 252 23.93 -22.23 -9.90
C HIS A 252 23.95 -20.88 -10.62
N TYR A 253 24.63 -20.86 -11.78
CA TYR A 253 24.66 -19.70 -12.66
C TYR A 253 23.50 -19.71 -13.65
N TYR A 254 22.88 -18.54 -13.81
CA TYR A 254 21.75 -18.34 -14.71
C TYR A 254 22.12 -17.38 -15.84
N ASP A 255 21.79 -17.78 -17.08
CA ASP A 255 22.16 -17.08 -18.29
C ASP A 255 21.69 -15.61 -18.29
N LYS A 256 22.56 -14.71 -18.75
CA LYS A 256 22.33 -13.26 -18.66
C LYS A 256 21.15 -12.74 -19.51
N ASP A 257 20.83 -13.44 -20.60
CA ASP A 257 19.80 -13.00 -21.53
C ASP A 257 18.47 -13.70 -21.20
N SER A 258 18.48 -15.02 -21.09
CA SER A 258 17.30 -15.84 -20.86
C SER A 258 16.95 -16.06 -19.39
N GLY A 259 17.93 -16.01 -18.49
CA GLY A 259 17.77 -16.43 -17.10
C GLY A 259 17.66 -17.94 -16.92
N ALA A 260 17.98 -18.73 -17.96
CA ALA A 260 17.96 -20.19 -17.89
C ALA A 260 19.18 -20.73 -17.12
N LEU A 261 19.01 -21.84 -16.39
CA LEU A 261 20.10 -22.54 -15.72
C LEU A 261 21.18 -22.93 -16.73
N VAL A 262 22.42 -22.55 -16.47
CA VAL A 262 23.59 -22.91 -17.29
C VAL A 262 24.21 -24.18 -16.75
N THR A 263 24.42 -25.16 -17.64
CA THR A 263 25.06 -26.43 -17.32
C THR A 263 26.16 -26.76 -18.34
N ASN A 264 27.20 -27.45 -17.88
CA ASN A 264 28.26 -28.01 -18.72
C ASN A 264 29.03 -26.98 -19.58
N ARG A 265 29.16 -25.73 -19.11
CA ARG A 265 30.01 -24.70 -19.74
C ARG A 265 30.69 -23.81 -18.69
N PHE A 266 31.81 -23.19 -19.05
CA PHE A 266 32.39 -22.12 -18.24
C PHE A 266 31.59 -20.84 -18.38
N VAL A 267 31.45 -20.11 -17.30
CA VAL A 267 30.70 -18.83 -17.19
C VAL A 267 31.60 -17.73 -16.67
#